data_b5d28acfa1127d6cdae0c07f79b4e022
#
_entry.id   b5d28acfa1127d6cdae0c07f79b4e022
#
_cell.length_a   1.000
_cell.length_b   1.000
_cell.length_c   1.000
_cell.angle_alpha   90.00
_cell.angle_beta   90.00
_cell.angle_gamma   90.00
#
_symmetry.space_group_name_H-M   'P 1'
#
loop_
_entity.id
_entity.type
_entity.pdbx_description
1 polymer ?
#
loop_
_entity_poly.entity_id
_entity_poly.type
_entity_poly.pdbx_seq_one_letter_code
_entity_poly.pdbx_strand_id
1 'polypeptide(L)'
;MADHPVPADLVAAAAPLPSPAALRTALGRFATGVAIVTCRDADGSAVGLTANSLASLSLDPPLLLWSLRRASASLAAFDASPHFAVNVLAETQVDFSRRFASPVADKFTQGHWADGLGGAPVLSGCAAVLECALEARHELGDHVLFIGRVLRLADAAVAPLLYQGGHYRAVGEVL
;
A
#
# COMPACT_ATOMS: atom_id res chain seq x y z
N MET A 1 2.09 6.21 -34.75
CA MET A 1 1.67 6.74 -33.44
C MET A 1 0.44 7.56 -33.67
N ALA A 2 -0.76 7.11 -33.30
CA ALA A 2 -1.97 7.92 -33.44
C ALA A 2 -1.94 8.98 -32.35
N ASP A 3 -1.91 10.24 -32.80
CA ASP A 3 -2.05 11.40 -31.93
C ASP A 3 -3.50 11.41 -31.42
N HIS A 4 -3.69 11.06 -30.12
CA HIS A 4 -4.99 11.14 -29.47
C HIS A 4 -5.07 12.53 -28.84
N PRO A 5 -5.83 13.47 -29.44
CA PRO A 5 -5.98 14.80 -28.86
C PRO A 5 -6.62 14.70 -27.47
N VAL A 6 -6.07 15.45 -26.52
CA VAL A 6 -6.68 15.61 -25.19
C VAL A 6 -8.09 16.17 -25.39
N PRO A 7 -9.15 15.55 -24.85
CA PRO A 7 -10.51 16.05 -24.97
C PRO A 7 -10.60 17.52 -24.51
N ALA A 8 -11.25 18.36 -25.28
CA ALA A 8 -11.33 19.82 -25.04
C ALA A 8 -12.01 20.18 -23.70
N ASP A 9 -12.87 19.32 -23.21
CA ASP A 9 -13.54 19.41 -21.90
C ASP A 9 -12.59 19.23 -20.71
N LEU A 10 -11.41 18.68 -20.92
CA LEU A 10 -10.35 18.62 -19.88
C LEU A 10 -9.54 19.93 -19.75
N VAL A 11 -9.71 20.87 -20.68
CA VAL A 11 -8.94 22.12 -20.74
C VAL A 11 -9.75 23.34 -20.27
N ALA A 12 -11.06 23.21 -20.03
CA ALA A 12 -11.92 24.33 -19.65
C ALA A 12 -11.57 24.82 -18.22
N ALA A 13 -10.97 26.01 -18.16
CA ALA A 13 -10.82 26.76 -16.91
C ALA A 13 -12.22 27.04 -16.31
N ALA A 14 -12.44 26.60 -15.06
CA ALA A 14 -13.62 26.82 -14.20
C ALA A 14 -14.71 25.72 -14.20
N ALA A 15 -14.41 24.50 -14.58
CA ALA A 15 -15.31 23.39 -14.22
C ALA A 15 -15.32 23.18 -12.68
N PRO A 16 -16.48 22.88 -12.07
CA PRO A 16 -16.54 22.59 -10.64
C PRO A 16 -15.65 21.39 -10.31
N LEU A 17 -15.02 21.42 -9.12
CA LEU A 17 -14.19 20.30 -8.67
C LEU A 17 -14.98 18.98 -8.74
N PRO A 18 -14.33 17.87 -9.15
CA PRO A 18 -15.00 16.59 -9.24
C PRO A 18 -15.51 16.14 -7.86
N SER A 19 -16.68 15.53 -7.80
CA SER A 19 -17.17 14.96 -6.57
C SER A 19 -16.24 13.83 -6.09
N PRO A 20 -16.15 13.57 -4.77
CA PRO A 20 -15.35 12.46 -4.25
C PRO A 20 -15.73 11.10 -4.85
N ALA A 21 -16.99 10.89 -5.22
CA ALA A 21 -17.45 9.66 -5.87
C ALA A 21 -16.91 9.56 -7.31
N ALA A 22 -17.00 10.64 -8.10
CA ALA A 22 -16.47 10.68 -9.47
C ALA A 22 -14.95 10.48 -9.49
N LEU A 23 -14.23 11.16 -8.57
CA LEU A 23 -12.78 11.00 -8.44
C LEU A 23 -12.41 9.55 -8.07
N ARG A 24 -13.10 8.94 -7.10
CA ARG A 24 -12.86 7.54 -6.73
C ARG A 24 -13.10 6.57 -7.90
N THR A 25 -14.16 6.80 -8.69
CA THR A 25 -14.45 5.98 -9.88
C THR A 25 -13.36 6.09 -10.93
N ALA A 26 -12.88 7.31 -11.20
CA ALA A 26 -11.81 7.56 -12.17
C ALA A 26 -10.48 6.93 -11.69
N LEU A 27 -10.08 7.16 -10.43
CA LEU A 27 -8.88 6.57 -9.83
C LEU A 27 -8.97 5.04 -9.78
N GLY A 28 -10.17 4.46 -9.65
CA GLY A 28 -10.38 3.01 -9.69
C GLY A 28 -10.04 2.36 -11.04
N ARG A 29 -9.84 3.14 -12.12
CA ARG A 29 -9.33 2.62 -13.40
C ARG A 29 -7.85 2.27 -13.34
N PHE A 30 -7.11 2.90 -12.44
CA PHE A 30 -5.70 2.61 -12.20
C PHE A 30 -5.57 1.33 -11.36
N ALA A 31 -5.14 0.24 -12.00
CA ALA A 31 -4.89 -1.01 -11.30
C ALA A 31 -3.65 -0.88 -10.42
N THR A 32 -3.74 -1.34 -9.18
CA THR A 32 -2.64 -1.31 -8.21
C THR A 32 -2.32 -2.71 -7.72
N GLY A 33 -1.11 -2.90 -7.22
CA GLY A 33 -0.82 -4.01 -6.32
C GLY A 33 -1.55 -3.84 -4.98
N VAL A 34 -1.57 -4.90 -4.19
CA VAL A 34 -2.11 -4.90 -2.82
C VAL A 34 -1.01 -5.32 -1.86
N ALA A 35 -0.83 -4.57 -0.80
CA ALA A 35 0.14 -4.89 0.24
C ALA A 35 -0.50 -4.85 1.64
N ILE A 36 0.09 -5.57 2.58
CA ILE A 36 -0.10 -5.35 4.01
C ILE A 36 1.12 -4.61 4.53
N VAL A 37 0.91 -3.39 5.03
CA VAL A 37 1.97 -2.63 5.69
C VAL A 37 1.89 -2.91 7.18
N THR A 38 3.02 -3.23 7.81
CA THR A 38 3.12 -3.67 9.19
C THR A 38 4.21 -2.91 9.94
N CYS A 39 4.03 -2.70 11.23
CA CYS A 39 5.04 -2.17 12.15
C CYS A 39 4.86 -2.75 13.55
N ARG A 40 5.74 -2.37 14.48
CA ARG A 40 5.53 -2.53 15.93
C ARG A 40 5.13 -1.19 16.53
N ASP A 41 4.11 -1.23 17.38
CA ASP A 41 3.75 -0.10 18.22
C ASP A 41 4.76 0.08 19.37
N ALA A 42 4.66 1.17 20.11
CA ALA A 42 5.55 1.52 21.21
C ALA A 42 5.55 0.46 22.36
N ASP A 43 4.44 -0.25 22.55
CA ASP A 43 4.32 -1.35 23.51
C ASP A 43 4.79 -2.72 22.95
N GLY A 44 5.29 -2.75 21.70
CA GLY A 44 5.71 -3.98 21.02
C GLY A 44 4.59 -4.74 20.33
N SER A 45 3.36 -4.26 20.37
CA SER A 45 2.22 -4.90 19.69
C SER A 45 2.37 -4.82 18.15
N ALA A 46 1.98 -5.90 17.47
CA ALA A 46 1.96 -5.94 16.01
C ALA A 46 0.79 -5.11 15.46
N VAL A 47 1.08 -4.18 14.57
CA VAL A 47 0.09 -3.35 13.89
C VAL A 47 0.21 -3.56 12.38
N GLY A 48 -0.92 -3.63 11.69
CA GLY A 48 -0.93 -3.79 10.24
C GLY A 48 -2.26 -3.42 9.59
N LEU A 49 -2.19 -3.03 8.34
CA LEU A 49 -3.34 -2.68 7.52
C LEU A 49 -3.09 -2.99 6.04
N THR A 50 -4.17 -3.18 5.30
CA THR A 50 -4.11 -3.33 3.84
C THR A 50 -3.99 -1.96 3.19
N ALA A 51 -3.04 -1.82 2.29
CA ALA A 51 -2.82 -0.64 1.48
C ALA A 51 -2.66 -1.00 -0.01
N ASN A 52 -3.15 -0.12 -0.86
CA ASN A 52 -2.93 -0.16 -2.31
C ASN A 52 -2.37 1.17 -2.85
N SER A 53 -1.90 2.02 -1.95
CA SER A 53 -1.30 3.33 -2.25
C SER A 53 0.23 3.27 -2.41
N LEU A 54 0.81 2.07 -2.42
CA LEU A 54 2.24 1.85 -2.59
C LEU A 54 2.71 2.30 -3.97
N ALA A 55 3.81 3.05 -4.02
CA ALA A 55 4.53 3.37 -5.24
C ALA A 55 6.05 3.42 -5.01
N SER A 56 6.82 3.14 -6.05
CA SER A 56 8.27 3.40 -6.05
C SER A 56 8.52 4.90 -6.15
N LEU A 57 9.54 5.40 -5.44
CA LEU A 57 9.89 6.82 -5.44
C LEU A 57 11.31 7.06 -6.03
N SER A 58 12.28 6.25 -5.65
CA SER A 58 13.67 6.38 -6.10
C SER A 58 14.37 5.03 -6.05
N LEU A 59 15.36 4.83 -6.92
CA LEU A 59 16.24 3.67 -6.87
C LEU A 59 17.57 3.97 -6.20
N ASP A 60 17.99 5.23 -6.20
CA ASP A 60 19.21 5.71 -5.53
C ASP A 60 18.95 7.08 -4.89
N PRO A 61 18.82 7.15 -3.55
CA PRO A 61 18.66 6.02 -2.63
C PRO A 61 17.36 5.24 -2.88
N PRO A 62 17.27 3.95 -2.46
CA PRO A 62 16.10 3.13 -2.69
C PRO A 62 14.93 3.56 -1.78
N LEU A 63 13.96 4.27 -2.35
CA LEU A 63 12.82 4.82 -1.63
C LEU A 63 11.51 4.34 -2.24
N LEU A 64 10.54 4.09 -1.36
CA LEU A 64 9.14 3.87 -1.70
C LEU A 64 8.25 4.85 -0.92
N LEU A 65 7.01 5.01 -1.37
CA LEU A 65 5.99 5.75 -0.66
C LEU A 65 4.69 4.94 -0.53
N TRP A 66 3.93 5.24 0.51
CA TRP A 66 2.56 4.80 0.71
C TRP A 66 1.81 5.81 1.57
N SER A 67 0.48 5.77 1.59
CA SER A 67 -0.31 6.73 2.35
C SER A 67 -1.32 6.06 3.27
N LEU A 68 -1.58 6.72 4.41
CA LEU A 68 -2.52 6.29 5.43
C LEU A 68 -3.48 7.43 5.76
N ARG A 69 -4.77 7.12 5.91
CA ARG A 69 -5.75 8.11 6.36
C ARG A 69 -5.41 8.65 7.74
N ARG A 70 -5.53 9.97 7.93
CA ARG A 70 -5.33 10.62 9.25
C ARG A 70 -6.30 10.09 10.32
N ALA A 71 -7.50 9.66 9.92
CA ALA A 71 -8.49 9.06 10.82
C ALA A 71 -8.23 7.56 11.12
N SER A 72 -7.13 6.98 10.63
CA SER A 72 -6.81 5.56 10.90
C SER A 72 -6.39 5.37 12.35
N ALA A 73 -6.96 4.35 13.01
CA ALA A 73 -6.54 3.95 14.36
C ALA A 73 -5.07 3.48 14.42
N SER A 74 -4.52 3.05 13.27
CA SER A 74 -3.12 2.61 13.18
C SER A 74 -2.11 3.75 13.02
N LEU A 75 -2.57 5.01 12.83
CA LEU A 75 -1.67 6.12 12.52
C LEU A 75 -0.61 6.33 13.59
N ALA A 76 -1.00 6.34 14.85
CA ALA A 76 -0.09 6.58 15.97
C ALA A 76 1.05 5.54 16.03
N ALA A 77 0.76 4.26 15.72
CA ALA A 77 1.76 3.21 15.69
C ALA A 77 2.79 3.43 14.57
N PHE A 78 2.33 3.77 13.36
CA PHE A 78 3.24 4.06 12.23
C PHE A 78 4.02 5.37 12.42
N ASP A 79 3.45 6.35 13.10
CA ASP A 79 4.14 7.60 13.44
C ASP A 79 5.27 7.39 14.46
N ALA A 80 5.09 6.47 15.38
CA ALA A 80 6.07 6.15 16.44
C ALA A 80 7.13 5.13 15.99
N SER A 81 6.83 4.32 14.98
CA SER A 81 7.72 3.23 14.56
C SER A 81 8.82 3.73 13.61
N PRO A 82 10.11 3.49 13.92
CA PRO A 82 11.22 3.83 13.03
C PRO A 82 11.32 2.87 11.82
N HIS A 83 10.64 1.73 11.86
CA HIS A 83 10.68 0.71 10.81
C HIS A 83 9.30 0.19 10.47
N PHE A 84 9.11 -0.19 9.23
CA PHE A 84 7.90 -0.89 8.78
C PHE A 84 8.25 -1.90 7.67
N ALA A 85 7.39 -2.89 7.48
CA ALA A 85 7.49 -3.84 6.38
C ALA A 85 6.31 -3.68 5.43
N VAL A 86 6.59 -3.76 4.13
CA VAL A 86 5.57 -3.80 3.07
C VAL A 86 5.55 -5.22 2.52
N ASN A 87 4.48 -5.95 2.83
CA ASN A 87 4.23 -7.31 2.39
C ASN A 87 3.35 -7.26 1.14
N VAL A 88 3.95 -7.31 -0.06
CA VAL A 88 3.22 -7.32 -1.34
C VAL A 88 2.57 -8.68 -1.50
N LEU A 89 1.24 -8.70 -1.47
CA LEU A 89 0.50 -9.96 -1.45
C LEU A 89 0.57 -10.72 -2.78
N ALA A 90 0.69 -12.04 -2.68
CA ALA A 90 0.46 -12.95 -3.80
C ALA A 90 -1.04 -13.04 -4.11
N GLU A 91 -1.39 -13.40 -5.33
CA GLU A 91 -2.80 -13.55 -5.77
C GLU A 91 -3.61 -14.54 -4.92
N THR A 92 -2.95 -15.52 -4.30
CA THR A 92 -3.56 -16.50 -3.39
C THR A 92 -3.87 -15.94 -1.99
N GLN A 93 -3.44 -14.71 -1.68
CA GLN A 93 -3.53 -14.11 -0.35
C GLN A 93 -4.69 -13.10 -0.20
N VAL A 94 -5.76 -13.23 -0.99
CA VAL A 94 -6.94 -12.32 -0.93
C VAL A 94 -7.54 -12.25 0.46
N ASP A 95 -7.60 -13.35 1.20
CA ASP A 95 -8.22 -13.40 2.52
C ASP A 95 -7.40 -12.63 3.56
N PHE A 96 -6.07 -12.60 3.45
CA PHE A 96 -5.23 -11.71 4.26
C PHE A 96 -5.53 -10.25 3.95
N SER A 97 -5.65 -9.88 2.68
CA SER A 97 -6.03 -8.51 2.31
C SER A 97 -7.34 -8.09 2.96
N ARG A 98 -8.39 -8.92 2.87
CA ARG A 98 -9.70 -8.65 3.48
C ARG A 98 -9.61 -8.52 4.99
N ARG A 99 -8.87 -9.42 5.64
CA ARG A 99 -8.69 -9.42 7.08
C ARG A 99 -8.01 -8.13 7.57
N PHE A 100 -6.93 -7.71 6.92
CA PHE A 100 -6.20 -6.50 7.30
C PHE A 100 -6.91 -5.19 6.89
N ALA A 101 -7.86 -5.25 5.96
CA ALA A 101 -8.75 -4.14 5.63
C ALA A 101 -9.95 -4.00 6.59
N SER A 102 -10.23 -5.01 7.42
CA SER A 102 -11.37 -5.04 8.34
C SER A 102 -10.99 -4.56 9.76
N PRO A 103 -11.99 -4.24 10.62
CA PRO A 103 -11.75 -3.81 12.01
C PRO A 103 -11.52 -4.96 12.99
N VAL A 104 -11.22 -6.19 12.54
CA VAL A 104 -10.98 -7.32 13.45
C VAL A 104 -9.76 -7.09 14.32
N ALA A 105 -9.84 -7.49 15.60
CA ALA A 105 -8.79 -7.29 16.58
C ALA A 105 -7.57 -8.21 16.31
N ASP A 106 -7.81 -9.49 16.03
CA ASP A 106 -6.76 -10.51 15.97
C ASP A 106 -6.25 -10.75 14.56
N LYS A 107 -5.72 -9.70 13.91
CA LYS A 107 -5.30 -9.76 12.49
C LYS A 107 -4.18 -10.76 12.25
N PHE A 108 -3.26 -10.93 13.19
CA PHE A 108 -2.03 -11.71 13.06
C PHE A 108 -2.16 -13.17 13.48
N THR A 109 -3.34 -13.65 13.92
CA THR A 109 -3.56 -15.03 14.35
C THR A 109 -3.54 -16.05 13.20
N GLN A 110 -3.64 -15.60 11.97
CA GLN A 110 -3.56 -16.43 10.77
C GLN A 110 -2.29 -16.10 9.99
N GLY A 111 -1.77 -17.11 9.27
CA GLY A 111 -0.53 -16.99 8.50
C GLY A 111 0.72 -17.28 9.32
N HIS A 112 1.83 -17.33 8.60
CA HIS A 112 3.16 -17.50 9.21
C HIS A 112 3.86 -16.13 9.16
N TRP A 113 4.06 -15.55 10.34
CA TRP A 113 4.69 -14.26 10.51
C TRP A 113 6.06 -14.43 11.14
N ALA A 114 7.04 -13.69 10.66
CA ALA A 114 8.37 -13.58 11.25
C ALA A 114 8.64 -12.11 11.62
N ASP A 115 9.54 -11.89 12.56
CA ASP A 115 10.01 -10.54 12.89
C ASP A 115 11.04 -10.08 11.87
N GLY A 116 10.76 -8.98 11.21
CA GLY A 116 11.65 -8.26 10.31
C GLY A 116 12.43 -7.16 11.03
N LEU A 117 12.90 -6.15 10.26
CA LEU A 117 13.58 -4.97 10.80
C LEU A 117 12.73 -4.26 11.84
N GLY A 118 13.32 -3.94 13.00
CA GLY A 118 12.62 -3.31 14.11
C GLY A 118 11.45 -4.14 14.65
N GLY A 119 11.43 -5.46 14.37
CA GLY A 119 10.34 -6.36 14.77
C GLY A 119 9.07 -6.22 13.91
N ALA A 120 9.09 -5.43 12.81
CA ALA A 120 7.94 -5.29 11.92
C ALA A 120 7.54 -6.68 11.36
N PRO A 121 6.26 -7.11 11.49
CA PRO A 121 5.85 -8.44 11.04
C PRO A 121 5.99 -8.63 9.53
N VAL A 122 6.62 -9.73 9.12
CA VAL A 122 6.80 -10.17 7.74
C VAL A 122 5.96 -11.42 7.48
N LEU A 123 5.07 -11.39 6.48
CA LEU A 123 4.19 -12.49 6.11
C LEU A 123 4.87 -13.42 5.10
N SER A 124 4.84 -14.71 5.37
CA SER A 124 5.33 -15.73 4.43
C SER A 124 4.44 -15.84 3.19
N GLY A 125 5.05 -16.21 2.04
CA GLY A 125 4.33 -16.47 0.78
C GLY A 125 3.88 -15.22 0.03
N CYS A 126 4.33 -14.03 0.43
CA CYS A 126 4.12 -12.80 -0.33
C CYS A 126 4.89 -12.81 -1.65
N ALA A 127 4.41 -12.08 -2.65
CA ALA A 127 5.09 -11.89 -3.93
C ALA A 127 6.42 -11.16 -3.74
N ALA A 128 6.43 -10.14 -2.87
CA ALA A 128 7.65 -9.48 -2.43
C ALA A 128 7.49 -8.96 -1.00
N VAL A 129 8.61 -8.79 -0.29
CA VAL A 129 8.68 -8.12 1.00
C VAL A 129 9.73 -7.03 0.94
N LEU A 130 9.38 -5.83 1.38
CA LEU A 130 10.28 -4.68 1.46
C LEU A 130 10.32 -4.20 2.91
N GLU A 131 11.48 -4.32 3.56
CA GLU A 131 11.66 -3.88 4.94
C GLU A 131 12.34 -2.52 4.93
N CYS A 132 11.70 -1.54 5.56
CA CYS A 132 12.03 -0.13 5.42
C CYS A 132 12.34 0.54 6.76
N ALA A 133 13.27 1.48 6.75
CA ALA A 133 13.34 2.53 7.73
C ALA A 133 12.42 3.70 7.32
N LEU A 134 11.77 4.34 8.28
CA LEU A 134 11.02 5.57 8.03
C LEU A 134 12.01 6.69 7.67
N GLU A 135 11.91 7.21 6.44
CA GLU A 135 12.77 8.30 5.94
C GLU A 135 12.12 9.67 6.16
N ALA A 136 10.83 9.79 5.84
CA ALA A 136 10.07 11.02 6.00
C ALA A 136 8.57 10.75 6.07
N ARG A 137 7.83 11.72 6.61
CA ARG A 137 6.37 11.75 6.57
C ARG A 137 5.86 13.14 6.24
N HIS A 138 4.74 13.21 5.51
CA HIS A 138 4.11 14.47 5.15
C HIS A 138 2.60 14.38 5.30
N GLU A 139 2.00 15.33 5.98
CA GLU A 139 0.54 15.46 6.09
C GLU A 139 0.01 16.18 4.85
N LEU A 140 -0.85 15.51 4.07
CA LEU A 140 -1.40 16.02 2.83
C LEU A 140 -2.90 15.70 2.76
N GLY A 141 -3.75 16.72 2.82
CA GLY A 141 -5.19 16.54 2.81
C GLY A 141 -5.68 15.69 3.99
N ASP A 142 -6.42 14.64 3.71
CA ASP A 142 -6.95 13.70 4.71
C ASP A 142 -6.06 12.46 4.94
N HIS A 143 -4.83 12.49 4.39
CA HIS A 143 -3.84 11.41 4.51
C HIS A 143 -2.50 11.90 5.05
N VAL A 144 -1.71 10.95 5.54
CA VAL A 144 -0.27 11.08 5.81
C VAL A 144 0.47 10.22 4.78
N LEU A 145 1.41 10.81 4.07
CA LEU A 145 2.34 10.15 3.18
C LEU A 145 3.55 9.70 3.99
N PHE A 146 3.86 8.42 3.92
CA PHE A 146 5.06 7.82 4.49
C PHE A 146 6.06 7.52 3.38
N ILE A 147 7.30 7.93 3.57
CA ILE A 147 8.43 7.61 2.70
C ILE A 147 9.33 6.66 3.45
N GLY A 148 9.59 5.50 2.89
CA GLY A 148 10.46 4.48 3.46
C GLY A 148 11.72 4.26 2.63
N ARG A 149 12.86 4.19 3.30
CA ARG A 149 14.12 3.72 2.71
C ARG A 149 14.15 2.20 2.80
N VAL A 150 14.19 1.52 1.67
CA VAL A 150 14.28 0.06 1.61
C VAL A 150 15.68 -0.38 2.06
N LEU A 151 15.74 -1.17 3.12
CA LEU A 151 16.98 -1.70 3.69
C LEU A 151 17.16 -3.19 3.40
N ARG A 152 16.07 -3.95 3.31
CA ARG A 152 16.08 -5.36 2.92
C ARG A 152 14.91 -5.66 2.01
N LEU A 153 15.08 -6.61 1.11
CA LEU A 153 14.00 -7.08 0.23
C LEU A 153 14.09 -8.59 0.04
N ALA A 154 12.92 -9.19 -0.21
CA ALA A 154 12.77 -10.54 -0.72
C ALA A 154 11.78 -10.52 -1.88
N ASP A 155 12.06 -11.31 -2.93
CA ASP A 155 11.22 -11.47 -4.11
C ASP A 155 11.01 -12.98 -4.33
N ALA A 156 9.74 -13.42 -4.32
CA ALA A 156 9.38 -14.83 -4.47
C ALA A 156 9.05 -15.20 -5.92
N ALA A 157 9.04 -14.24 -6.85
CA ALA A 157 8.70 -14.43 -8.27
C ALA A 157 7.34 -15.13 -8.49
N VAL A 158 6.36 -14.88 -7.60
CA VAL A 158 4.97 -15.35 -7.73
C VAL A 158 4.06 -14.21 -8.16
N ALA A 159 2.92 -14.54 -8.78
CA ALA A 159 1.96 -13.55 -9.28
C ALA A 159 1.42 -12.68 -8.12
N PRO A 160 1.48 -11.35 -8.22
CA PRO A 160 0.97 -10.46 -7.20
C PRO A 160 -0.55 -10.33 -7.26
N LEU A 161 -1.16 -10.04 -6.11
CA LEU A 161 -2.57 -9.66 -6.01
C LEU A 161 -2.77 -8.24 -6.53
N LEU A 162 -3.74 -8.05 -7.43
CA LEU A 162 -4.11 -6.75 -7.96
C LEU A 162 -5.46 -6.28 -7.41
N TYR A 163 -5.67 -4.96 -7.44
CA TYR A 163 -6.94 -4.32 -7.10
C TYR A 163 -7.30 -3.26 -8.15
N GLN A 164 -8.51 -3.36 -8.72
CA GLN A 164 -9.00 -2.45 -9.73
C GLN A 164 -10.52 -2.31 -9.65
N GLY A 165 -11.01 -1.09 -9.68
CA GLY A 165 -12.45 -0.80 -9.73
C GLY A 165 -13.26 -1.40 -8.59
N GLY A 166 -12.67 -1.53 -7.40
CA GLY A 166 -13.32 -2.14 -6.23
C GLY A 166 -13.22 -3.66 -6.15
N HIS A 167 -12.47 -4.32 -7.04
CA HIS A 167 -12.36 -5.78 -7.12
C HIS A 167 -10.91 -6.24 -7.09
N TYR A 168 -10.67 -7.40 -6.46
CA TYR A 168 -9.40 -8.11 -6.60
C TYR A 168 -9.30 -8.73 -7.99
N ARG A 169 -8.08 -8.75 -8.53
CA ARG A 169 -7.74 -9.27 -9.85
C ARG A 169 -6.47 -10.11 -9.78
N ALA A 170 -6.34 -11.06 -10.70
CA ALA A 170 -5.08 -11.71 -11.00
C ALA A 170 -4.38 -11.00 -12.16
N VAL A 171 -3.08 -11.24 -12.32
CA VAL A 171 -2.32 -10.79 -13.49
C VAL A 171 -2.81 -11.60 -14.71
N GLY A 172 -3.08 -10.92 -15.81
CA GLY A 172 -3.46 -11.54 -17.08
C GLY A 172 -2.26 -11.95 -17.93
N GLU A 173 -2.52 -12.25 -19.21
CA GLU A 173 -1.48 -12.57 -20.19
C GLU A 173 -0.56 -11.37 -20.44
N VAL A 174 0.69 -11.69 -20.82
CA VAL A 174 1.64 -10.67 -21.32
C VAL A 174 1.21 -10.29 -22.75
N LEU A 175 1.09 -8.96 -23.02
CA LEU A 175 0.68 -8.42 -24.32
C LEU A 175 1.87 -8.28 -25.27
#